data_91be37909d417428df120caa0da6cc65
#
_entry.id   91be37909d417428df120caa0da6cc65
#
_cell.length_a   1.000
_cell.length_b   1.000
_cell.length_c   1.000
_cell.angle_alpha   90.00
_cell.angle_beta   90.00
_cell.angle_gamma   90.00
#
_symmetry.space_group_name_H-M   'P 1'
#
loop_
_entity.id
_entity.type
_entity.pdbx_description
1 polymer ?
#
loop_
_entity_poly.entity_id
_entity_poly.type
_entity_poly.pdbx_seq_one_letter_code
_entity_poly.pdbx_strand_id
1 'polypeptide(L)'
;MKKYKTLLITLCSSIPLILCMRYPIYMDESCIHDLRQIPVIIGTLYGGFPVGIILFTILLITRFLFYGFNMLTVVVYGIMFIVTALASSKFNTYNRKLKVAFSMFLTFFLAIFTTLIVLTLSDFEVNNLYIIYFMVLPTTLMLFIVYINEVIKDAVLMRSKLIKMEKMEIVSQLAASISHEVRNPLTVVKGFTQLLKTQNLTPESRDEYIKHILEELNRAQEIIDDYLTFAKPAPEKLDQISVKQELNRVINMILPLCNMNTIHITQDFSEATIVGNKQHFQQCFLNLIKNSIEAMPNGGTLNISSSINNSKVEIRIEDSGVGMSQEQIHRFGEPYFSTKTKGTGLGTMVAVKIIETMHGSLKIRSIVSKGTTLTITFPKYNKNTHLDK
;
A
#
# COMPACT_ATOMS: atom_id res chain seq x y z
N MET A 1 3.40 -10.82 8.88
CA MET A 1 4.61 -10.19 8.31
C MET A 1 5.92 -10.95 8.57
N LYS A 2 6.35 -11.30 9.81
CA LYS A 2 7.62 -12.03 10.03
C LYS A 2 7.71 -13.37 9.26
N LYS A 3 6.66 -14.21 9.28
CA LYS A 3 6.66 -15.51 8.58
C LYS A 3 6.85 -15.39 7.07
N TYR A 4 6.20 -14.42 6.40
CA TYR A 4 6.35 -14.21 4.96
C TYR A 4 7.75 -13.73 4.57
N LYS A 5 8.32 -12.82 5.38
CA LYS A 5 9.71 -12.37 5.18
C LYS A 5 10.70 -13.55 5.27
N THR A 6 10.55 -14.39 6.30
CA THR A 6 11.39 -15.60 6.47
C THR A 6 11.24 -16.54 5.28
N LEU A 7 10.01 -16.83 4.84
CA LEU A 7 9.73 -17.69 3.69
C LEU A 7 10.35 -17.14 2.40
N LEU A 8 10.17 -15.84 2.14
CA LEU A 8 10.71 -15.20 0.94
C LEU A 8 12.24 -15.25 0.92
N ILE A 9 12.92 -14.90 2.02
CA ILE A 9 14.38 -14.97 2.10
C ILE A 9 14.86 -16.41 1.90
N THR A 10 14.18 -17.40 2.50
CA THR A 10 14.52 -18.80 2.33
C THR A 10 14.42 -19.23 0.87
N LEU A 11 13.31 -18.91 0.17
CA LEU A 11 13.15 -19.25 -1.24
C LEU A 11 14.19 -18.57 -2.13
N CYS A 12 14.39 -17.26 -1.95
CA CYS A 12 15.35 -16.47 -2.73
C CYS A 12 16.81 -16.94 -2.51
N SER A 13 17.14 -17.56 -1.36
CA SER A 13 18.46 -18.08 -1.08
C SER A 13 18.62 -19.57 -1.45
N SER A 14 17.54 -20.36 -1.37
CA SER A 14 17.59 -21.81 -1.69
C SER A 14 17.76 -22.07 -3.17
N ILE A 15 17.13 -21.29 -4.05
CA ILE A 15 17.23 -21.46 -5.50
C ILE A 15 18.69 -21.23 -5.98
N PRO A 16 19.35 -20.09 -5.69
CA PRO A 16 20.75 -19.89 -6.04
C PRO A 16 21.68 -20.93 -5.41
N LEU A 17 21.41 -21.37 -4.18
CA LEU A 17 22.19 -22.41 -3.51
C LEU A 17 22.21 -23.71 -4.32
N ILE A 18 21.05 -24.19 -4.76
CA ILE A 18 20.93 -25.42 -5.56
C ILE A 18 21.58 -25.24 -6.94
N LEU A 19 21.37 -24.08 -7.58
CA LEU A 19 21.97 -23.77 -8.88
C LEU A 19 23.50 -23.72 -8.83
N CYS A 20 24.08 -23.10 -7.79
CA CYS A 20 25.55 -23.10 -7.62
C CYS A 20 26.13 -24.51 -7.53
N MET A 21 25.42 -25.42 -6.83
CA MET A 21 25.87 -26.81 -6.74
C MET A 21 25.66 -27.61 -8.04
N ARG A 22 24.63 -27.28 -8.81
CA ARG A 22 24.32 -27.95 -10.09
C ARG A 22 25.28 -27.54 -11.21
N TYR A 23 25.81 -26.31 -11.17
CA TYR A 23 26.71 -25.72 -12.15
C TYR A 23 28.00 -25.26 -11.49
N PRO A 24 28.85 -26.20 -11.06
CA PRO A 24 30.10 -25.87 -10.41
C PRO A 24 31.16 -25.38 -11.42
N ILE A 25 32.18 -24.72 -10.90
CA ILE A 25 33.38 -24.30 -11.65
C ILE A 25 34.39 -25.42 -11.54
N TYR A 26 34.72 -26.05 -12.66
CA TYR A 26 35.79 -27.05 -12.72
C TYR A 26 37.15 -26.37 -12.84
N MET A 27 38.02 -26.58 -11.87
CA MET A 27 39.35 -25.99 -11.84
C MET A 27 40.38 -26.99 -12.33
N ASP A 28 40.20 -28.27 -11.99
CA ASP A 28 41.04 -29.40 -12.35
C ASP A 28 40.21 -30.67 -12.21
N GLU A 29 40.72 -31.82 -12.68
CA GLU A 29 40.02 -33.12 -12.59
C GLU A 29 39.68 -33.50 -11.13
N SER A 30 40.48 -33.02 -10.15
CA SER A 30 40.33 -33.31 -8.72
C SER A 30 39.60 -32.20 -7.92
N CYS A 31 39.46 -30.99 -8.47
CA CYS A 31 38.96 -29.82 -7.72
C CYS A 31 37.75 -29.19 -8.38
N ILE A 32 36.61 -29.38 -7.76
CA ILE A 32 35.32 -28.76 -8.14
C ILE A 32 34.98 -27.70 -7.12
N HIS A 33 34.83 -26.45 -7.60
CA HIS A 33 34.44 -25.34 -6.76
C HIS A 33 33.09 -24.78 -7.17
N ASP A 34 32.33 -24.31 -6.20
CA ASP A 34 31.09 -23.58 -6.44
C ASP A 34 30.90 -22.43 -5.44
N LEU A 35 29.97 -21.55 -5.76
CA LEU A 35 29.71 -20.33 -4.99
C LEU A 35 28.61 -20.50 -3.94
N ARG A 36 28.28 -21.74 -3.52
CA ARG A 36 27.20 -22.08 -2.57
C ARG A 36 27.30 -21.35 -1.24
N GLN A 37 28.49 -20.95 -0.82
CA GLN A 37 28.71 -20.20 0.42
C GLN A 37 27.99 -18.84 0.42
N ILE A 38 27.90 -18.16 -0.73
CA ILE A 38 27.29 -16.82 -0.84
C ILE A 38 25.80 -16.82 -0.45
N PRO A 39 24.91 -17.62 -1.08
CA PRO A 39 23.49 -17.65 -0.72
C PRO A 39 23.27 -18.13 0.73
N VAL A 40 24.09 -18.99 1.28
CA VAL A 40 23.97 -19.43 2.68
C VAL A 40 24.35 -18.31 3.63
N ILE A 41 25.46 -17.61 3.41
CA ILE A 41 25.89 -16.49 4.26
C ILE A 41 24.87 -15.36 4.20
N ILE A 42 24.46 -14.93 3.01
CA ILE A 42 23.47 -13.84 2.83
C ILE A 42 22.14 -14.23 3.45
N GLY A 43 21.61 -15.40 3.10
CA GLY A 43 20.33 -15.88 3.63
C GLY A 43 20.32 -15.94 5.15
N THR A 44 21.43 -16.39 5.76
CA THR A 44 21.57 -16.46 7.23
C THR A 44 21.74 -15.07 7.86
N LEU A 45 22.53 -14.17 7.29
CA LEU A 45 22.73 -12.82 7.84
C LEU A 45 21.45 -11.99 7.82
N TYR A 46 20.66 -12.04 6.73
CA TYR A 46 19.41 -11.27 6.61
C TYR A 46 18.19 -11.97 7.21
N GLY A 47 18.15 -13.31 7.17
CA GLY A 47 17.02 -14.12 7.64
C GLY A 47 17.14 -14.63 9.07
N GLY A 48 18.35 -14.57 9.64
CA GLY A 48 18.65 -15.05 10.99
C GLY A 48 18.75 -16.57 11.11
N PHE A 49 18.87 -17.05 12.34
CA PHE A 49 19.02 -18.47 12.67
C PHE A 49 17.98 -19.39 11.99
N PRO A 50 16.65 -19.06 11.95
CA PRO A 50 15.67 -19.97 11.34
C PRO A 50 15.87 -20.20 9.85
N VAL A 51 16.30 -19.17 9.10
CA VAL A 51 16.62 -19.29 7.68
C VAL A 51 17.92 -20.06 7.51
N GLY A 52 18.92 -19.74 8.32
CA GLY A 52 20.23 -20.38 8.26
C GLY A 52 20.17 -21.90 8.46
N ILE A 53 19.38 -22.41 9.42
CA ILE A 53 19.25 -23.86 9.65
C ILE A 53 18.56 -24.55 8.46
N ILE A 54 17.57 -23.91 7.83
CA ILE A 54 16.92 -24.46 6.64
C ILE A 54 17.90 -24.51 5.47
N LEU A 55 18.63 -23.44 5.23
CA LEU A 55 19.63 -23.38 4.15
C LEU A 55 20.78 -24.38 4.37
N PHE A 56 21.24 -24.54 5.61
CA PHE A 56 22.24 -25.54 5.97
C PHE A 56 21.74 -26.97 5.71
N THR A 57 20.49 -27.26 6.08
CA THR A 57 19.85 -28.57 5.80
C THR A 57 19.73 -28.82 4.29
N ILE A 58 19.28 -27.84 3.52
CA ILE A 58 19.21 -27.93 2.05
C ILE A 58 20.60 -28.14 1.45
N LEU A 59 21.60 -27.42 1.94
CA LEU A 59 22.99 -27.57 1.51
C LEU A 59 23.50 -28.99 1.71
N LEU A 60 23.30 -29.58 2.90
CA LEU A 60 23.74 -30.94 3.18
C LEU A 60 23.02 -31.98 2.31
N ILE A 61 21.71 -31.89 2.20
CA ILE A 61 20.90 -32.81 1.39
C ILE A 61 21.36 -32.76 -0.07
N THR A 62 21.41 -31.56 -0.68
CA THR A 62 21.80 -31.41 -2.08
C THR A 62 23.24 -31.81 -2.32
N ARG A 63 24.15 -31.51 -1.37
CA ARG A 63 25.56 -31.92 -1.46
C ARG A 63 25.73 -33.44 -1.47
N PHE A 64 24.99 -34.12 -0.58
CA PHE A 64 25.05 -35.59 -0.52
C PHE A 64 24.41 -36.27 -1.72
N LEU A 65 23.36 -35.69 -2.27
CA LEU A 65 22.71 -36.21 -3.49
C LEU A 65 23.60 -36.07 -4.72
N PHE A 66 24.33 -34.96 -4.88
CA PHE A 66 25.15 -34.73 -6.09
C PHE A 66 26.56 -35.29 -6.02
N TYR A 67 27.17 -35.33 -4.81
CA TYR A 67 28.62 -35.61 -4.67
C TYR A 67 28.93 -36.66 -3.62
N GLY A 68 27.94 -37.30 -3.03
CA GLY A 68 28.11 -38.30 -1.96
C GLY A 68 28.46 -37.70 -0.59
N PHE A 69 28.50 -38.59 0.41
CA PHE A 69 28.75 -38.20 1.79
C PHE A 69 30.21 -37.85 2.02
N ASN A 70 30.45 -36.72 2.68
CA ASN A 70 31.80 -36.32 3.11
C ASN A 70 31.69 -35.61 4.47
N MET A 71 32.31 -36.18 5.50
CA MET A 71 32.31 -35.66 6.86
C MET A 71 32.96 -34.28 6.98
N LEU A 72 34.03 -34.03 6.21
CA LEU A 72 34.68 -32.73 6.17
C LEU A 72 33.72 -31.61 5.76
N THR A 73 32.87 -31.87 4.77
CA THR A 73 31.82 -30.91 4.33
C THR A 73 30.87 -30.56 5.46
N VAL A 74 30.41 -31.54 6.28
CA VAL A 74 29.52 -31.30 7.42
C VAL A 74 30.18 -30.39 8.45
N VAL A 75 31.46 -30.65 8.76
CA VAL A 75 32.20 -29.86 9.76
C VAL A 75 32.42 -28.43 9.27
N VAL A 76 32.92 -28.25 8.05
CA VAL A 76 33.22 -26.90 7.48
C VAL A 76 31.98 -26.05 7.36
N TYR A 77 30.89 -26.56 6.73
CA TYR A 77 29.66 -25.78 6.58
C TYR A 77 28.87 -25.68 7.90
N GLY A 78 29.05 -26.61 8.83
CA GLY A 78 28.47 -26.48 10.18
C GLY A 78 29.09 -25.32 10.95
N ILE A 79 30.43 -25.17 10.91
CA ILE A 79 31.13 -24.02 11.51
C ILE A 79 30.71 -22.72 10.81
N MET A 80 30.67 -22.70 9.48
CA MET A 80 30.19 -21.55 8.71
C MET A 80 28.78 -21.14 9.11
N PHE A 81 27.84 -22.08 9.25
CA PHE A 81 26.50 -21.83 9.70
C PHE A 81 26.45 -21.22 11.11
N ILE A 82 27.17 -21.82 12.08
CA ILE A 82 27.19 -21.33 13.46
C ILE A 82 27.71 -19.88 13.51
N VAL A 83 28.86 -19.60 12.86
CA VAL A 83 29.46 -18.26 12.84
C VAL A 83 28.54 -17.23 12.22
N THR A 84 27.92 -17.55 11.07
CA THR A 84 26.99 -16.63 10.39
C THR A 84 25.69 -16.44 11.15
N ALA A 85 25.17 -17.48 11.81
CA ALA A 85 23.97 -17.42 12.63
C ALA A 85 24.16 -16.56 13.89
N LEU A 86 25.30 -16.67 14.56
CA LEU A 86 25.66 -15.81 15.70
C LEU A 86 25.83 -14.34 15.26
N ALA A 87 26.46 -14.12 14.13
CA ALA A 87 26.67 -12.78 13.57
C ALA A 87 25.34 -12.11 13.13
N SER A 88 24.35 -12.88 12.69
CA SER A 88 23.08 -12.37 12.13
C SER A 88 22.29 -11.52 13.13
N SER A 89 22.42 -11.79 14.42
CA SER A 89 21.70 -11.07 15.48
C SER A 89 22.05 -9.56 15.50
N LYS A 90 23.33 -9.22 15.31
CA LYS A 90 23.84 -7.85 15.29
C LYS A 90 23.89 -7.25 13.88
N PHE A 91 24.00 -8.07 12.83
CA PHE A 91 24.18 -7.63 11.45
C PHE A 91 23.10 -6.67 10.98
N ASN A 92 21.83 -6.93 11.31
CA ASN A 92 20.70 -6.08 10.90
C ASN A 92 20.71 -4.69 11.56
N THR A 93 21.45 -4.48 12.64
CA THR A 93 21.58 -3.18 13.32
C THR A 93 22.68 -2.30 12.73
N TYR A 94 23.58 -2.87 11.93
CA TYR A 94 24.69 -2.15 11.34
C TYR A 94 24.25 -1.20 10.22
N ASN A 95 24.99 -0.11 10.03
CA ASN A 95 24.83 0.79 8.89
C ASN A 95 25.34 0.12 7.61
N ARG A 96 24.97 0.67 6.43
CA ARG A 96 25.31 0.10 5.11
C ARG A 96 26.81 -0.18 4.94
N LYS A 97 27.69 0.79 5.28
CA LYS A 97 29.14 0.64 5.14
C LYS A 97 29.66 -0.52 5.99
N LEU A 98 29.19 -0.60 7.23
CA LEU A 98 29.62 -1.65 8.17
C LEU A 98 29.09 -3.03 7.76
N LYS A 99 27.86 -3.13 7.21
CA LYS A 99 27.32 -4.39 6.67
C LYS A 99 28.15 -4.91 5.52
N VAL A 100 28.51 -4.05 4.56
CA VAL A 100 29.36 -4.41 3.43
C VAL A 100 30.73 -4.87 3.92
N ALA A 101 31.41 -4.07 4.73
CA ALA A 101 32.74 -4.41 5.27
C ALA A 101 32.71 -5.71 6.08
N PHE A 102 31.70 -5.87 6.96
CA PHE A 102 31.53 -7.06 7.79
C PHE A 102 31.29 -8.32 6.95
N SER A 103 30.41 -8.26 5.94
CA SER A 103 30.13 -9.41 5.10
C SER A 103 31.34 -9.82 4.26
N MET A 104 32.09 -8.85 3.72
CA MET A 104 33.38 -9.13 3.04
C MET A 104 34.38 -9.80 3.96
N PHE A 105 34.61 -9.19 5.14
CA PHE A 105 35.56 -9.75 6.11
C PHE A 105 35.17 -11.17 6.52
N LEU A 106 33.87 -11.38 6.82
CA LEU A 106 33.38 -12.70 7.22
C LEU A 106 33.57 -13.74 6.10
N THR A 107 33.26 -13.39 4.84
CA THR A 107 33.41 -14.30 3.69
C THR A 107 34.87 -14.63 3.46
N PHE A 108 35.76 -13.63 3.49
CA PHE A 108 37.21 -13.81 3.33
C PHE A 108 37.81 -14.64 4.46
N PHE A 109 37.44 -14.35 5.71
CA PHE A 109 37.89 -15.13 6.88
C PHE A 109 37.44 -16.59 6.79
N LEU A 110 36.21 -16.86 6.43
CA LEU A 110 35.69 -18.21 6.22
C LEU A 110 36.41 -18.93 5.09
N ALA A 111 36.77 -18.24 4.00
CA ALA A 111 37.55 -18.81 2.91
C ALA A 111 38.95 -19.21 3.37
N ILE A 112 39.66 -18.37 4.11
CA ILE A 112 40.97 -18.71 4.70
C ILE A 112 40.81 -19.90 5.64
N PHE A 113 39.83 -19.86 6.54
CA PHE A 113 39.64 -20.93 7.52
C PHE A 113 39.39 -22.30 6.86
N THR A 114 38.50 -22.32 5.81
CA THR A 114 38.23 -23.54 5.07
C THR A 114 39.46 -24.05 4.30
N THR A 115 40.25 -23.14 3.73
CA THR A 115 41.52 -23.50 3.04
C THR A 115 42.50 -24.12 3.99
N LEU A 116 42.69 -23.56 5.20
CA LEU A 116 43.56 -24.13 6.23
C LEU A 116 43.14 -25.56 6.62
N ILE A 117 41.84 -25.81 6.80
CA ILE A 117 41.34 -27.15 7.09
C ILE A 117 41.65 -28.11 5.94
N VAL A 118 41.42 -27.71 4.69
CA VAL A 118 41.70 -28.56 3.53
C VAL A 118 43.17 -28.89 3.43
N LEU A 119 44.07 -27.91 3.62
CA LEU A 119 45.52 -28.13 3.60
C LEU A 119 46.04 -29.07 4.71
N THR A 120 45.36 -29.08 5.87
CA THR A 120 45.78 -29.96 6.99
C THR A 120 45.27 -31.39 6.86
N LEU A 121 44.17 -31.60 6.09
CA LEU A 121 43.48 -32.89 5.98
C LEU A 121 43.60 -33.56 4.61
N SER A 122 44.22 -32.90 3.63
CA SER A 122 44.43 -33.41 2.26
C SER A 122 45.74 -32.90 1.69
N ASP A 123 46.32 -33.64 0.75
CA ASP A 123 47.52 -33.28 0.00
C ASP A 123 47.22 -32.27 -1.13
N PHE A 124 46.29 -31.33 -0.87
CA PHE A 124 45.86 -30.35 -1.86
C PHE A 124 46.87 -29.21 -1.98
N GLU A 125 47.28 -28.89 -3.23
CA GLU A 125 48.18 -27.76 -3.51
C GLU A 125 47.34 -26.50 -3.89
N VAL A 126 47.64 -25.39 -3.21
CA VAL A 126 47.00 -24.09 -3.51
C VAL A 126 47.67 -23.48 -4.74
N ASN A 127 46.91 -23.33 -5.82
CA ASN A 127 47.36 -22.64 -7.03
C ASN A 127 46.69 -21.24 -7.16
N ASN A 128 47.18 -20.42 -8.12
CA ASN A 128 46.64 -19.06 -8.33
C ASN A 128 45.16 -19.06 -8.71
N LEU A 129 44.67 -20.05 -9.45
CA LEU A 129 43.26 -20.17 -9.82
C LEU A 129 42.40 -20.44 -8.59
N TYR A 130 42.84 -21.28 -7.66
CA TYR A 130 42.16 -21.50 -6.39
C TYR A 130 42.01 -20.21 -5.59
N ILE A 131 43.07 -19.40 -5.48
CA ILE A 131 43.03 -18.12 -4.76
C ILE A 131 41.98 -17.19 -5.40
N ILE A 132 41.97 -17.08 -6.73
CA ILE A 132 41.03 -16.22 -7.45
C ILE A 132 39.59 -16.69 -7.25
N TYR A 133 39.26 -17.94 -7.49
CA TYR A 133 37.90 -18.44 -7.48
C TYR A 133 37.36 -18.71 -6.07
N PHE A 134 38.20 -19.07 -5.11
CA PHE A 134 37.76 -19.41 -3.76
C PHE A 134 37.80 -18.22 -2.78
N MET A 135 38.80 -17.34 -2.90
CA MET A 135 38.96 -16.21 -1.97
C MET A 135 38.49 -14.89 -2.56
N VAL A 136 38.99 -14.53 -3.76
CA VAL A 136 38.73 -13.19 -4.34
C VAL A 136 37.35 -13.08 -4.90
N LEU A 137 36.91 -14.00 -5.73
CA LEU A 137 35.59 -13.94 -6.41
C LEU A 137 34.42 -13.96 -5.43
N PRO A 138 34.31 -14.86 -4.43
CA PRO A 138 33.20 -14.83 -3.47
C PRO A 138 33.17 -13.55 -2.64
N THR A 139 34.35 -13.04 -2.25
CA THR A 139 34.44 -11.80 -1.46
C THR A 139 33.98 -10.57 -2.25
N THR A 140 34.37 -10.46 -3.52
CA THR A 140 33.93 -9.38 -4.41
C THR A 140 32.46 -9.48 -4.75
N LEU A 141 31.94 -10.68 -5.04
CA LEU A 141 30.51 -10.90 -5.25
C LEU A 141 29.68 -10.54 -4.00
N MET A 142 30.18 -10.90 -2.81
CA MET A 142 29.54 -10.55 -1.55
C MET A 142 29.42 -9.02 -1.36
N LEU A 143 30.48 -8.27 -1.70
CA LEU A 143 30.46 -6.79 -1.70
C LEU A 143 29.32 -6.28 -2.58
N PHE A 144 29.26 -6.71 -3.84
CA PHE A 144 28.26 -6.23 -4.79
C PHE A 144 26.85 -6.58 -4.34
N ILE A 145 26.59 -7.82 -3.92
CA ILE A 145 25.25 -8.28 -3.56
C ILE A 145 24.75 -7.54 -2.30
N VAL A 146 25.58 -7.43 -1.25
CA VAL A 146 25.19 -6.75 -0.02
C VAL A 146 25.02 -5.25 -0.28
N TYR A 147 25.90 -4.63 -1.07
CA TYR A 147 25.77 -3.21 -1.43
C TYR A 147 24.47 -2.93 -2.20
N ILE A 148 24.17 -3.73 -3.23
CA ILE A 148 22.93 -3.58 -4.03
C ILE A 148 21.68 -3.80 -3.15
N ASN A 149 21.67 -4.83 -2.29
CA ASN A 149 20.56 -5.08 -1.38
C ASN A 149 20.28 -3.88 -0.45
N GLU A 150 21.33 -3.27 0.12
CA GLU A 150 21.16 -2.12 0.99
C GLU A 150 20.73 -0.86 0.20
N VAL A 151 21.25 -0.66 -1.03
CA VAL A 151 20.79 0.45 -1.91
C VAL A 151 19.32 0.30 -2.26
N ILE A 152 18.87 -0.88 -2.66
CA ILE A 152 17.46 -1.14 -2.96
C ILE A 152 16.59 -0.88 -1.72
N LYS A 153 17.02 -1.35 -0.56
CA LYS A 153 16.30 -1.12 0.70
C LYS A 153 16.19 0.37 1.05
N ASP A 154 17.29 1.11 0.91
CA ASP A 154 17.31 2.56 1.14
C ASP A 154 16.40 3.29 0.14
N ALA A 155 16.40 2.90 -1.13
CA ALA A 155 15.54 3.46 -2.15
C ALA A 155 14.03 3.23 -1.86
N VAL A 156 13.66 2.02 -1.44
CA VAL A 156 12.27 1.70 -1.05
C VAL A 156 11.83 2.53 0.16
N LEU A 157 12.70 2.64 1.18
CA LEU A 157 12.41 3.45 2.38
C LEU A 157 12.29 4.94 2.03
N MET A 158 13.16 5.46 1.15
CA MET A 158 13.11 6.85 0.70
C MET A 158 11.82 7.13 -0.06
N ARG A 159 11.43 6.24 -0.99
CA ARG A 159 10.18 6.36 -1.72
C ARG A 159 8.97 6.44 -0.78
N SER A 160 8.92 5.60 0.24
CA SER A 160 7.83 5.62 1.22
C SER A 160 7.78 6.92 2.03
N LYS A 161 8.97 7.48 2.37
CA LYS A 161 9.07 8.79 3.04
C LYS A 161 8.60 9.93 2.13
N LEU A 162 8.99 9.92 0.86
CA LEU A 162 8.56 10.94 -0.12
C LEU A 162 7.03 10.97 -0.26
N ILE A 163 6.39 9.80 -0.43
CA ILE A 163 4.92 9.71 -0.50
C ILE A 163 4.27 10.27 0.78
N LYS A 164 4.85 9.99 1.95
CA LYS A 164 4.34 10.54 3.22
C LYS A 164 4.53 12.06 3.31
N MET A 165 5.66 12.59 2.84
CA MET A 165 5.93 14.03 2.83
C MET A 165 5.01 14.76 1.88
N GLU A 166 4.82 14.26 0.65
CA GLU A 166 3.88 14.80 -0.34
C GLU A 166 2.45 14.87 0.23
N LYS A 167 1.99 13.78 0.87
CA LYS A 167 0.70 13.78 1.56
C LYS A 167 0.63 14.85 2.64
N MET A 168 1.68 15.01 3.45
CA MET A 168 1.71 15.99 4.53
C MET A 168 1.73 17.44 3.99
N GLU A 169 2.39 17.67 2.87
CA GLU A 169 2.40 18.97 2.19
C GLU A 169 0.99 19.36 1.72
N ILE A 170 0.29 18.43 1.05
CA ILE A 170 -1.11 18.64 0.65
C ILE A 170 -1.99 18.94 1.87
N VAL A 171 -1.87 18.15 2.95
CA VAL A 171 -2.60 18.38 4.21
C VAL A 171 -2.32 19.77 4.78
N SER A 172 -1.06 20.23 4.73
CA SER A 172 -0.66 21.56 5.22
C SER A 172 -1.23 22.70 4.36
N GLN A 173 -1.20 22.55 3.03
CA GLN A 173 -1.80 23.52 2.11
C GLN A 173 -3.33 23.61 2.31
N LEU A 174 -3.98 22.46 2.52
CA LEU A 174 -5.40 22.39 2.79
C LEU A 174 -5.80 22.99 4.14
N ALA A 175 -4.97 22.91 5.15
CA ALA A 175 -5.29 23.38 6.51
C ALA A 175 -5.63 24.90 6.58
N ALA A 176 -4.93 25.70 5.80
CA ALA A 176 -5.17 27.15 5.74
C ALA A 176 -6.56 27.46 5.15
N SER A 177 -6.90 26.81 4.03
CA SER A 177 -8.18 26.98 3.36
C SER A 177 -9.34 26.44 4.19
N ILE A 178 -9.19 25.26 4.81
CA ILE A 178 -10.21 24.69 5.70
C ILE A 178 -10.50 25.59 6.87
N SER A 179 -9.45 26.21 7.43
CA SER A 179 -9.64 27.19 8.53
C SER A 179 -10.53 28.35 8.09
N HIS A 180 -10.40 28.81 6.84
CA HIS A 180 -11.27 29.83 6.27
C HIS A 180 -12.68 29.30 6.01
N GLU A 181 -12.83 28.09 5.46
CA GLU A 181 -14.11 27.50 5.15
C GLU A 181 -14.94 27.14 6.40
N VAL A 182 -14.28 26.69 7.50
CA VAL A 182 -14.93 26.46 8.79
C VAL A 182 -15.30 27.79 9.48
N ARG A 183 -14.46 28.82 9.34
CA ARG A 183 -14.74 30.13 9.92
C ARG A 183 -15.98 30.77 9.33
N ASN A 184 -16.27 30.56 8.04
CA ASN A 184 -17.43 31.15 7.37
C ASN A 184 -18.77 30.72 8.01
N PRO A 185 -19.15 29.43 8.09
CA PRO A 185 -20.37 29.00 8.77
C PRO A 185 -20.40 29.41 10.24
N LEU A 186 -19.25 29.35 10.94
CA LEU A 186 -19.19 29.80 12.34
C LEU A 186 -19.45 31.30 12.49
N THR A 187 -19.08 32.11 11.50
CA THR A 187 -19.39 33.55 11.51
C THR A 187 -20.91 33.79 11.35
N VAL A 188 -21.55 33.01 10.47
CA VAL A 188 -23.03 33.05 10.28
C VAL A 188 -23.73 32.61 11.55
N VAL A 189 -23.33 31.51 12.17
CA VAL A 189 -23.85 31.05 13.48
C VAL A 189 -23.72 32.12 14.54
N LYS A 190 -22.54 32.79 14.63
CA LYS A 190 -22.33 33.89 15.58
C LYS A 190 -23.28 35.05 15.29
N GLY A 191 -23.49 35.42 14.02
CA GLY A 191 -24.43 36.48 13.62
C GLY A 191 -25.88 36.20 14.04
N PHE A 192 -26.40 35.00 13.70
CA PHE A 192 -27.75 34.63 14.11
C PHE A 192 -27.93 34.51 15.63
N THR A 193 -26.89 34.02 16.33
CA THR A 193 -26.88 33.97 17.80
C THR A 193 -26.94 35.36 18.42
N GLN A 194 -26.32 36.38 17.79
CA GLN A 194 -26.42 37.77 18.23
C GLN A 194 -27.81 38.34 17.97
N LEU A 195 -28.44 38.02 16.84
CA LEU A 195 -29.80 38.42 16.53
C LEU A 195 -30.80 37.80 17.50
N LEU A 196 -30.63 36.55 17.92
CA LEU A 196 -31.49 35.89 18.92
C LEU A 196 -31.43 36.58 20.30
N LYS A 197 -30.39 37.37 20.60
CA LYS A 197 -30.30 38.18 21.85
C LYS A 197 -31.09 39.47 21.78
N THR A 198 -31.54 39.89 20.59
CA THR A 198 -32.34 41.09 20.41
C THR A 198 -33.76 40.88 20.99
N GLN A 199 -34.24 41.81 21.80
CA GLN A 199 -35.60 41.75 22.34
C GLN A 199 -36.61 42.06 21.21
N ASN A 200 -37.72 41.28 21.13
CA ASN A 200 -38.87 41.41 20.20
C ASN A 200 -38.76 40.59 18.90
N LEU A 201 -38.21 39.42 18.93
CA LEU A 201 -38.39 38.46 17.82
C LEU A 201 -39.73 37.74 17.91
N THR A 202 -40.38 37.58 16.75
CA THR A 202 -41.56 36.69 16.67
C THR A 202 -41.12 35.23 16.86
N PRO A 203 -42.02 34.33 17.33
CA PRO A 203 -41.66 32.90 17.44
C PRO A 203 -41.17 32.32 16.12
N GLU A 204 -41.78 32.68 14.99
CA GLU A 204 -41.41 32.21 13.66
C GLU A 204 -40.01 32.63 13.27
N SER A 205 -39.64 33.92 13.51
CA SER A 205 -38.26 34.42 13.23
C SER A 205 -37.24 33.74 14.12
N ARG A 206 -37.59 33.41 15.37
CA ARG A 206 -36.71 32.69 16.27
C ARG A 206 -36.42 31.28 15.76
N ASP A 207 -37.45 30.56 15.35
CA ASP A 207 -37.35 29.19 14.82
C ASP A 207 -36.54 29.16 13.50
N GLU A 208 -36.71 30.16 12.63
CA GLU A 208 -35.95 30.34 11.41
C GLU A 208 -34.45 30.55 11.71
N TYR A 209 -34.11 31.41 12.66
CA TYR A 209 -32.73 31.65 13.04
C TYR A 209 -32.07 30.41 13.66
N ILE A 210 -32.79 29.68 14.51
CA ILE A 210 -32.31 28.40 15.06
C ILE A 210 -32.05 27.39 13.96
N LYS A 211 -32.96 27.30 12.99
CA LYS A 211 -32.78 26.41 11.83
C LYS A 211 -31.52 26.75 11.06
N HIS A 212 -31.28 28.01 10.74
CA HIS A 212 -30.04 28.44 10.06
C HIS A 212 -28.78 28.17 10.87
N ILE A 213 -28.81 28.36 12.19
CA ILE A 213 -27.68 28.00 13.06
C ILE A 213 -27.34 26.51 12.95
N LEU A 214 -28.37 25.64 13.01
CA LEU A 214 -28.15 24.19 12.93
C LEU A 214 -27.66 23.76 11.55
N GLU A 215 -28.16 24.36 10.46
CA GLU A 215 -27.70 24.10 9.10
C GLU A 215 -26.20 24.44 8.94
N GLU A 216 -25.77 25.61 9.43
CA GLU A 216 -24.39 26.04 9.31
C GLU A 216 -23.44 25.28 10.25
N LEU A 217 -23.88 24.83 11.43
CA LEU A 217 -23.10 23.93 12.30
C LEU A 217 -22.89 22.57 11.63
N ASN A 218 -23.92 21.99 11.03
CA ASN A 218 -23.80 20.74 10.29
C ASN A 218 -22.83 20.88 9.13
N ARG A 219 -22.88 22.01 8.41
CA ARG A 219 -21.94 22.31 7.33
C ARG A 219 -20.50 22.40 7.82
N ALA A 220 -20.26 23.08 8.95
CA ALA A 220 -18.92 23.15 9.54
C ALA A 220 -18.38 21.75 9.91
N GLN A 221 -19.25 20.92 10.46
CA GLN A 221 -18.91 19.54 10.80
C GLN A 221 -18.59 18.70 9.56
N GLU A 222 -19.38 18.77 8.48
CA GLU A 222 -19.08 18.10 7.21
C GLU A 222 -17.68 18.47 6.67
N ILE A 223 -17.32 19.75 6.68
CA ILE A 223 -16.00 20.22 6.24
C ILE A 223 -14.87 19.58 7.07
N ILE A 224 -15.03 19.53 8.39
CA ILE A 224 -14.04 18.94 9.30
C ILE A 224 -13.91 17.42 9.06
N ASP A 225 -15.03 16.71 8.91
CA ASP A 225 -15.03 15.26 8.70
C ASP A 225 -14.40 14.87 7.36
N ASP A 226 -14.67 15.61 6.30
CA ASP A 226 -14.02 15.45 5.00
C ASP A 226 -12.50 15.64 5.09
N TYR A 227 -12.04 16.68 5.78
CA TYR A 227 -10.62 16.91 6.01
C TYR A 227 -9.95 15.80 6.82
N LEU A 228 -10.57 15.39 7.93
CA LEU A 228 -10.03 14.33 8.78
C LEU A 228 -9.91 13.00 8.03
N THR A 229 -10.85 12.71 7.15
CA THR A 229 -10.80 11.51 6.30
C THR A 229 -9.62 11.55 5.33
N PHE A 230 -9.35 12.71 4.74
CA PHE A 230 -8.19 12.91 3.88
C PHE A 230 -6.87 12.88 4.68
N ALA A 231 -6.83 13.51 5.85
CA ALA A 231 -5.62 13.62 6.66
C ALA A 231 -5.22 12.30 7.35
N LYS A 232 -6.17 11.44 7.70
CA LYS A 232 -5.90 10.15 8.35
C LYS A 232 -5.06 9.24 7.46
N PRO A 233 -4.13 8.45 8.05
CA PRO A 233 -3.49 7.35 7.34
C PRO A 233 -4.56 6.34 6.86
N ALA A 234 -4.22 5.58 5.79
CA ALA A 234 -5.09 4.51 5.32
C ALA A 234 -5.50 3.59 6.48
N PRO A 235 -6.77 3.15 6.55
CA PRO A 235 -7.27 2.37 7.68
C PRO A 235 -6.46 1.09 7.86
N GLU A 236 -6.09 0.81 9.12
CA GLU A 236 -5.31 -0.38 9.47
C GLU A 236 -6.09 -1.70 9.28
N LYS A 237 -7.42 -1.65 9.30
CA LYS A 237 -8.29 -2.81 9.10
C LYS A 237 -9.02 -2.70 7.76
N LEU A 238 -8.79 -3.69 6.93
CA LEU A 238 -9.53 -3.91 5.70
C LEU A 238 -10.52 -5.05 5.95
N ASP A 239 -11.80 -4.79 5.70
CA ASP A 239 -12.89 -5.74 5.83
C ASP A 239 -13.40 -6.19 4.46
N GLN A 240 -14.10 -7.30 4.44
CA GLN A 240 -14.90 -7.70 3.30
C GLN A 240 -16.19 -6.86 3.29
N ILE A 241 -16.43 -6.18 2.17
CA ILE A 241 -17.57 -5.28 1.96
C ILE A 241 -18.53 -5.93 0.96
N SER A 242 -19.75 -6.21 1.40
CA SER A 242 -20.85 -6.53 0.46
C SER A 242 -21.30 -5.24 -0.20
N VAL A 243 -21.01 -5.09 -1.50
CA VAL A 243 -21.33 -3.87 -2.27
C VAL A 243 -22.84 -3.56 -2.24
N LYS A 244 -23.66 -4.58 -2.47
CA LYS A 244 -25.12 -4.43 -2.43
C LYS A 244 -25.63 -3.94 -1.08
N GLN A 245 -25.15 -4.51 0.03
CA GLN A 245 -25.60 -4.11 1.36
C GLN A 245 -25.19 -2.66 1.69
N GLU A 246 -23.96 -2.28 1.36
CA GLU A 246 -23.48 -0.93 1.69
C GLU A 246 -24.08 0.13 0.77
N LEU A 247 -24.31 -0.15 -0.52
CA LEU A 247 -25.04 0.75 -1.42
C LEU A 247 -26.50 0.95 -0.97
N ASN A 248 -27.19 -0.11 -0.55
CA ASN A 248 -28.54 0.01 0.00
C ASN A 248 -28.58 0.89 1.26
N ARG A 249 -27.57 0.80 2.13
CA ARG A 249 -27.46 1.69 3.30
C ARG A 249 -27.30 3.14 2.88
N VAL A 250 -26.39 3.41 1.91
CA VAL A 250 -26.20 4.77 1.38
C VAL A 250 -27.48 5.31 0.77
N ILE A 251 -28.19 4.52 -0.02
CA ILE A 251 -29.46 4.94 -0.62
C ILE A 251 -30.51 5.28 0.45
N ASN A 252 -30.65 4.46 1.48
CA ASN A 252 -31.58 4.75 2.57
C ASN A 252 -31.24 6.05 3.29
N MET A 253 -29.97 6.42 3.42
CA MET A 253 -29.55 7.70 4.01
C MET A 253 -29.93 8.90 3.16
N ILE A 254 -29.88 8.77 1.82
CA ILE A 254 -30.12 9.88 0.90
C ILE A 254 -31.57 9.96 0.41
N LEU A 255 -32.36 8.93 0.63
CA LEU A 255 -33.76 8.86 0.15
C LEU A 255 -34.59 10.08 0.57
N PRO A 256 -34.51 10.59 1.81
CA PRO A 256 -35.21 11.81 2.18
C PRO A 256 -34.82 13.02 1.32
N LEU A 257 -33.50 13.16 1.02
CA LEU A 257 -33.02 14.25 0.19
C LEU A 257 -33.51 14.14 -1.26
N CYS A 258 -33.59 12.93 -1.81
CA CYS A 258 -34.15 12.70 -3.15
C CYS A 258 -35.63 13.06 -3.22
N ASN A 259 -36.41 12.68 -2.20
CA ASN A 259 -37.82 13.01 -2.12
C ASN A 259 -38.05 14.52 -2.05
N MET A 260 -37.25 15.24 -1.26
CA MET A 260 -37.33 16.72 -1.16
C MET A 260 -37.03 17.42 -2.50
N ASN A 261 -36.15 16.83 -3.32
CA ASN A 261 -35.73 17.38 -4.62
C ASN A 261 -36.50 16.79 -5.81
N THR A 262 -37.52 15.99 -5.59
CA THR A 262 -38.35 15.36 -6.65
C THR A 262 -37.49 14.49 -7.59
N ILE A 263 -36.53 13.71 -7.03
CA ILE A 263 -35.62 12.84 -7.78
C ILE A 263 -36.11 11.40 -7.67
N HIS A 264 -36.33 10.77 -8.83
CA HIS A 264 -36.69 9.36 -8.91
C HIS A 264 -35.40 8.48 -8.93
N ILE A 265 -35.28 7.57 -7.95
CA ILE A 265 -34.17 6.64 -7.84
C ILE A 265 -34.53 5.28 -8.43
N THR A 266 -33.68 4.75 -9.28
CA THR A 266 -33.70 3.34 -9.72
C THR A 266 -32.43 2.65 -9.27
N GLN A 267 -32.55 1.37 -8.89
CA GLN A 267 -31.42 0.61 -8.36
C GLN A 267 -31.41 -0.83 -8.89
N ASP A 268 -30.21 -1.29 -9.27
CA ASP A 268 -29.98 -2.68 -9.68
C ASP A 268 -28.59 -3.15 -9.22
N PHE A 269 -28.53 -4.05 -8.23
CA PHE A 269 -27.29 -4.44 -7.58
C PHE A 269 -27.01 -5.93 -7.68
N SER A 270 -25.89 -6.27 -8.28
CA SER A 270 -25.32 -7.61 -8.25
C SER A 270 -24.69 -7.95 -6.89
N GLU A 271 -24.76 -9.21 -6.49
CA GLU A 271 -24.07 -9.71 -5.28
C GLU A 271 -22.56 -9.73 -5.53
N ALA A 272 -21.85 -8.76 -4.97
CA ALA A 272 -20.40 -8.61 -5.11
C ALA A 272 -19.75 -8.27 -3.78
N THR A 273 -18.52 -8.79 -3.58
CA THR A 273 -17.70 -8.49 -2.42
C THR A 273 -16.38 -7.87 -2.87
N ILE A 274 -15.98 -6.80 -2.20
CA ILE A 274 -14.69 -6.11 -2.37
C ILE A 274 -13.98 -6.03 -1.03
N VAL A 275 -12.72 -5.58 -1.02
CA VAL A 275 -11.94 -5.36 0.21
C VAL A 275 -11.74 -3.88 0.43
N GLY A 276 -12.02 -3.41 1.65
CA GLY A 276 -11.84 -2.01 1.98
C GLY A 276 -12.34 -1.67 3.38
N ASN A 277 -12.46 -0.37 3.66
CA ASN A 277 -13.10 0.13 4.88
C ASN A 277 -14.55 0.51 4.58
N LYS A 278 -15.51 -0.04 5.35
CA LYS A 278 -16.94 0.18 5.15
C LYS A 278 -17.35 1.67 5.26
N GLN A 279 -16.79 2.38 6.24
CA GLN A 279 -17.11 3.80 6.45
C GLN A 279 -16.61 4.64 5.28
N HIS A 280 -15.40 4.39 4.80
CA HIS A 280 -14.85 5.06 3.62
C HIS A 280 -15.68 4.76 2.37
N PHE A 281 -16.09 3.51 2.17
CA PHE A 281 -16.97 3.14 1.07
C PHE A 281 -18.28 3.94 1.10
N GLN A 282 -18.97 3.95 2.25
CA GLN A 282 -20.20 4.72 2.43
C GLN A 282 -19.98 6.21 2.17
N GLN A 283 -18.94 6.81 2.73
CA GLN A 283 -18.61 8.23 2.54
C GLN A 283 -18.33 8.56 1.06
N CYS A 284 -17.57 7.72 0.36
CA CYS A 284 -17.31 7.88 -1.07
C CYS A 284 -18.61 7.97 -1.86
N PHE A 285 -19.52 6.99 -1.67
CA PHE A 285 -20.75 6.94 -2.42
C PHE A 285 -21.77 8.01 -1.97
N LEU A 286 -21.80 8.37 -0.68
CA LEU A 286 -22.58 9.53 -0.20
C LEU A 286 -22.14 10.81 -0.91
N ASN A 287 -20.84 11.08 -0.99
CA ASN A 287 -20.33 12.29 -1.64
C ASN A 287 -20.66 12.32 -3.15
N LEU A 288 -20.48 11.19 -3.85
CA LEU A 288 -20.77 11.14 -5.29
C LEU A 288 -22.26 11.28 -5.57
N ILE A 289 -23.11 10.58 -4.81
CA ILE A 289 -24.56 10.61 -5.00
C ILE A 289 -25.14 11.97 -4.60
N LYS A 290 -24.68 12.57 -3.49
CA LYS A 290 -25.08 13.93 -3.09
C LYS A 290 -24.77 14.94 -4.20
N ASN A 291 -23.61 14.82 -4.85
CA ASN A 291 -23.26 15.65 -6.00
C ASN A 291 -24.19 15.47 -7.20
N SER A 292 -24.60 14.23 -7.49
CA SER A 292 -25.58 13.93 -8.55
C SER A 292 -26.97 14.54 -8.23
N ILE A 293 -27.42 14.46 -6.96
CA ILE A 293 -28.67 15.10 -6.53
C ILE A 293 -28.60 16.61 -6.70
N GLU A 294 -27.53 17.24 -6.25
CA GLU A 294 -27.31 18.68 -6.36
C GLU A 294 -27.18 19.17 -7.82
N ALA A 295 -26.81 18.29 -8.74
CA ALA A 295 -26.80 18.59 -10.19
C ALA A 295 -28.20 18.56 -10.80
N MET A 296 -29.24 18.17 -10.06
CA MET A 296 -30.63 18.07 -10.50
C MET A 296 -31.55 19.00 -9.69
N PRO A 297 -31.36 20.33 -9.73
CA PRO A 297 -32.14 21.28 -8.89
C PRO A 297 -33.62 21.31 -9.20
N ASN A 298 -34.03 20.88 -10.39
CA ASN A 298 -35.46 20.85 -10.82
C ASN A 298 -36.02 19.42 -10.82
N GLY A 299 -35.43 18.50 -10.07
CA GLY A 299 -35.76 17.08 -10.12
C GLY A 299 -35.07 16.34 -11.25
N GLY A 300 -35.31 15.04 -11.32
CA GLY A 300 -34.68 14.19 -12.35
C GLY A 300 -34.69 12.71 -11.99
N THR A 301 -33.83 11.97 -12.69
CA THR A 301 -33.64 10.53 -12.47
C THR A 301 -32.22 10.23 -12.05
N LEU A 302 -32.08 9.38 -11.02
CA LEU A 302 -30.79 8.89 -10.53
C LEU A 302 -30.80 7.36 -10.60
N ASN A 303 -29.98 6.80 -11.48
CA ASN A 303 -29.83 5.35 -11.63
C ASN A 303 -28.51 4.89 -11.00
N ILE A 304 -28.58 3.95 -10.06
CA ILE A 304 -27.40 3.38 -9.40
C ILE A 304 -27.40 1.87 -9.64
N SER A 305 -26.39 1.37 -10.29
CA SER A 305 -26.28 -0.05 -10.62
C SER A 305 -24.91 -0.62 -10.26
N SER A 306 -24.86 -1.92 -10.01
CA SER A 306 -23.60 -2.63 -9.87
C SER A 306 -23.60 -3.92 -10.67
N SER A 307 -22.48 -4.20 -11.31
CA SER A 307 -22.26 -5.40 -12.12
C SER A 307 -20.89 -6.01 -11.85
N ILE A 308 -20.76 -7.29 -12.18
CA ILE A 308 -19.47 -8.01 -12.11
C ILE A 308 -19.01 -8.24 -13.54
N ASN A 309 -17.83 -7.68 -13.87
CA ASN A 309 -17.22 -7.89 -15.18
C ASN A 309 -15.81 -8.48 -14.97
N ASN A 310 -15.62 -9.74 -15.39
CA ASN A 310 -14.41 -10.53 -15.15
C ASN A 310 -14.03 -10.58 -13.66
N SER A 311 -12.86 -10.02 -13.29
CA SER A 311 -12.35 -9.97 -11.91
C SER A 311 -12.62 -8.63 -11.21
N LYS A 312 -13.55 -7.82 -11.74
CA LYS A 312 -13.81 -6.46 -11.25
C LYS A 312 -15.29 -6.29 -10.94
N VAL A 313 -15.56 -5.45 -9.95
CA VAL A 313 -16.90 -4.97 -9.60
C VAL A 313 -17.02 -3.56 -10.14
N GLU A 314 -17.97 -3.33 -11.04
CA GLU A 314 -18.28 -2.03 -11.60
C GLU A 314 -19.54 -1.48 -10.91
N ILE A 315 -19.46 -0.25 -10.41
CA ILE A 315 -20.59 0.49 -9.82
C ILE A 315 -20.78 1.73 -10.68
N ARG A 316 -22.01 1.93 -11.15
CA ARG A 316 -22.39 3.04 -12.03
C ARG A 316 -23.41 3.91 -11.36
N ILE A 317 -23.18 5.23 -11.39
CA ILE A 317 -24.08 6.27 -10.93
C ILE A 317 -24.38 7.15 -12.15
N GLU A 318 -25.66 7.24 -12.54
CA GLU A 318 -26.13 8.03 -13.69
C GLU A 318 -27.18 9.02 -13.22
N ASP A 319 -26.94 10.30 -13.45
CA ASP A 319 -27.88 11.38 -13.20
C ASP A 319 -28.32 12.06 -14.50
N SER A 320 -29.53 12.59 -14.51
CA SER A 320 -30.08 13.39 -15.60
C SER A 320 -29.90 14.91 -15.36
N GLY A 321 -28.84 15.28 -14.63
CA GLY A 321 -28.61 16.66 -14.21
C GLY A 321 -28.02 17.59 -15.28
N VAL A 322 -27.50 18.71 -14.83
CA VAL A 322 -26.92 19.77 -15.70
C VAL A 322 -25.68 19.32 -16.47
N GLY A 323 -25.05 18.20 -16.08
CA GLY A 323 -23.82 17.69 -16.69
C GLY A 323 -22.60 18.59 -16.44
N MET A 324 -21.48 18.21 -17.06
CA MET A 324 -20.18 18.87 -16.92
C MET A 324 -19.53 19.12 -18.28
N SER A 325 -18.79 20.23 -18.38
CA SER A 325 -17.90 20.50 -19.50
C SER A 325 -16.63 19.62 -19.43
N GLN A 326 -15.87 19.54 -20.54
CA GLN A 326 -14.60 18.79 -20.56
C GLN A 326 -13.58 19.34 -19.56
N GLU A 327 -13.55 20.66 -19.36
CA GLU A 327 -12.69 21.29 -18.36
C GLU A 327 -13.09 20.88 -16.94
N GLN A 328 -14.39 20.85 -16.63
CA GLN A 328 -14.89 20.40 -15.34
C GLN A 328 -14.61 18.93 -15.07
N ILE A 329 -14.72 18.07 -16.09
CA ILE A 329 -14.38 16.65 -16.00
C ILE A 329 -12.88 16.47 -15.69
N HIS A 330 -12.01 17.25 -16.37
CA HIS A 330 -10.56 17.17 -16.16
C HIS A 330 -10.15 17.56 -14.75
N ARG A 331 -10.83 18.52 -14.17
CA ARG A 331 -10.58 19.04 -12.81
C ARG A 331 -11.36 18.32 -11.72
N PHE A 332 -12.13 17.29 -12.07
CA PHE A 332 -12.92 16.52 -11.08
C PHE A 332 -12.01 15.81 -10.08
N GLY A 333 -12.20 16.08 -8.79
CA GLY A 333 -11.37 15.57 -7.70
C GLY A 333 -10.15 16.44 -7.38
N GLU A 334 -9.94 17.56 -8.07
CA GLU A 334 -8.99 18.57 -7.63
C GLU A 334 -9.48 19.24 -6.33
N PRO A 335 -8.58 19.52 -5.38
CA PRO A 335 -8.93 20.24 -4.15
C PRO A 335 -9.60 21.59 -4.48
N TYR A 336 -10.66 21.92 -3.76
CA TYR A 336 -11.42 23.18 -3.88
C TYR A 336 -12.04 23.46 -5.25
N PHE A 337 -11.99 22.55 -6.17
CA PHE A 337 -12.71 22.75 -7.42
C PHE A 337 -14.20 22.50 -7.21
N SER A 338 -14.97 23.56 -7.25
CA SER A 338 -16.43 23.55 -7.17
C SER A 338 -17.01 24.58 -8.12
N THR A 339 -18.05 24.21 -8.84
CA THR A 339 -18.86 25.12 -9.67
C THR A 339 -20.03 25.73 -8.89
N LYS A 340 -20.18 25.35 -7.62
CA LYS A 340 -21.28 25.73 -6.75
C LYS A 340 -20.87 26.87 -5.83
N THR A 341 -21.75 27.85 -5.62
CA THR A 341 -21.50 28.99 -4.73
C THR A 341 -21.32 28.59 -3.26
N LYS A 342 -21.86 27.44 -2.84
CA LYS A 342 -21.78 26.93 -1.46
C LYS A 342 -20.99 25.60 -1.36
N GLY A 343 -20.34 25.14 -2.43
CA GLY A 343 -19.62 23.87 -2.45
C GLY A 343 -18.18 24.03 -1.98
N THR A 344 -17.71 23.19 -1.05
CA THR A 344 -16.33 23.18 -0.56
C THR A 344 -15.33 22.64 -1.57
N GLY A 345 -15.77 21.86 -2.59
CA GLY A 345 -14.90 21.17 -3.54
C GLY A 345 -14.08 20.04 -2.92
N LEU A 346 -14.30 19.71 -1.65
CA LEU A 346 -13.59 18.63 -0.95
C LEU A 346 -14.23 17.26 -1.14
N GLY A 347 -15.57 17.19 -1.25
CA GLY A 347 -16.28 15.92 -1.32
C GLY A 347 -15.89 15.04 -2.51
N THR A 348 -15.67 15.62 -3.70
CA THR A 348 -15.21 14.88 -4.90
C THR A 348 -13.76 14.41 -4.74
N MET A 349 -12.88 15.24 -4.17
CA MET A 349 -11.50 14.91 -3.86
C MET A 349 -11.44 13.72 -2.88
N VAL A 350 -12.23 13.75 -1.80
CA VAL A 350 -12.31 12.67 -0.81
C VAL A 350 -12.79 11.38 -1.48
N ALA A 351 -13.83 11.45 -2.32
CA ALA A 351 -14.33 10.28 -3.04
C ALA A 351 -13.29 9.65 -3.96
N VAL A 352 -12.60 10.45 -4.78
CA VAL A 352 -11.50 9.98 -5.65
C VAL A 352 -10.39 9.34 -4.82
N LYS A 353 -9.99 9.97 -3.71
CA LYS A 353 -8.94 9.45 -2.85
C LYS A 353 -9.31 8.12 -2.18
N ILE A 354 -10.56 7.95 -1.77
CA ILE A 354 -11.06 6.68 -1.23
C ILE A 354 -11.02 5.59 -2.30
N ILE A 355 -11.48 5.91 -3.53
CA ILE A 355 -11.45 4.96 -4.66
C ILE A 355 -10.02 4.49 -4.92
N GLU A 356 -9.05 5.40 -5.00
CA GLU A 356 -7.62 5.07 -5.17
C GLU A 356 -7.08 4.20 -4.03
N THR A 357 -7.40 4.56 -2.78
CA THR A 357 -6.94 3.83 -1.59
C THR A 357 -7.48 2.39 -1.57
N MET A 358 -8.68 2.17 -2.13
CA MET A 358 -9.29 0.86 -2.30
C MET A 358 -8.88 0.17 -3.62
N HIS A 359 -7.82 0.65 -4.29
CA HIS A 359 -7.33 0.14 -5.57
C HIS A 359 -8.37 0.15 -6.70
N GLY A 360 -9.31 1.08 -6.61
CA GLY A 360 -10.32 1.31 -7.64
C GLY A 360 -9.88 2.30 -8.70
N SER A 361 -10.74 2.49 -9.69
CA SER A 361 -10.61 3.53 -10.71
C SER A 361 -11.95 4.19 -10.98
N LEU A 362 -11.94 5.48 -11.32
CA LEU A 362 -13.11 6.27 -11.68
C LEU A 362 -13.02 6.68 -13.16
N LYS A 363 -14.13 6.48 -13.89
CA LYS A 363 -14.32 7.03 -15.24
C LYS A 363 -15.55 7.92 -15.23
N ILE A 364 -15.45 9.07 -15.88
CA ILE A 364 -16.51 10.08 -15.94
C ILE A 364 -16.90 10.26 -17.38
N ARG A 365 -18.19 10.22 -17.68
CA ARG A 365 -18.80 10.62 -18.93
C ARG A 365 -19.90 11.61 -18.62
N SER A 366 -19.82 12.81 -19.19
CA SER A 366 -20.82 13.84 -18.95
C SER A 366 -21.02 14.68 -20.20
N ILE A 367 -22.25 15.11 -20.40
CA ILE A 367 -22.65 16.00 -21.47
C ILE A 367 -23.48 17.11 -20.84
N VAL A 368 -23.12 18.36 -21.10
CA VAL A 368 -23.84 19.53 -20.59
C VAL A 368 -25.31 19.42 -20.96
N SER A 369 -26.19 19.66 -20.00
CA SER A 369 -27.66 19.59 -20.08
C SER A 369 -28.23 18.18 -20.36
N LYS A 370 -27.42 17.13 -20.29
CA LYS A 370 -27.91 15.75 -20.45
C LYS A 370 -27.63 14.86 -19.23
N GLY A 371 -26.71 15.27 -18.35
CA GLY A 371 -26.38 14.53 -17.13
C GLY A 371 -24.98 13.97 -17.11
N THR A 372 -24.71 13.17 -16.07
CA THR A 372 -23.38 12.58 -15.80
C THR A 372 -23.51 11.09 -15.52
N THR A 373 -22.53 10.33 -16.01
CA THR A 373 -22.32 8.92 -15.66
C THR A 373 -20.95 8.77 -15.01
N LEU A 374 -20.94 8.36 -13.75
CA LEU A 374 -19.75 7.97 -13.01
C LEU A 374 -19.65 6.45 -13.02
N THR A 375 -18.52 5.92 -13.46
CA THR A 375 -18.26 4.48 -13.45
C THR A 375 -17.06 4.19 -12.55
N ILE A 376 -17.33 3.57 -11.41
CA ILE A 376 -16.35 3.21 -10.39
C ILE A 376 -16.07 1.72 -10.48
N THR A 377 -14.79 1.35 -10.55
CA THR A 377 -14.39 -0.05 -10.70
C THR A 377 -13.47 -0.45 -9.55
N PHE A 378 -13.79 -1.54 -8.85
CA PHE A 378 -12.97 -2.12 -7.79
C PHE A 378 -12.53 -3.55 -8.15
N PRO A 379 -11.37 -4.03 -7.65
CA PRO A 379 -11.02 -5.44 -7.73
C PRO A 379 -12.02 -6.28 -6.92
N LYS A 380 -12.56 -7.35 -7.54
CA LYS A 380 -13.46 -8.29 -6.87
C LYS A 380 -12.66 -9.09 -5.83
N TYR A 381 -13.22 -9.26 -4.63
CA TYR A 381 -12.66 -10.19 -3.66
C TYR A 381 -12.72 -11.62 -4.21
N ASN A 382 -11.58 -12.27 -4.31
CA ASN A 382 -11.48 -13.68 -4.68
C ASN A 382 -10.89 -14.45 -3.48
N LYS A 383 -11.62 -15.47 -2.99
CA LYS A 383 -11.18 -16.30 -1.86
C LYS A 383 -9.80 -16.94 -2.07
N ASN A 384 -9.39 -17.10 -3.34
CA ASN A 384 -8.12 -17.71 -3.72
C ASN A 384 -6.95 -16.73 -3.85
N THR A 385 -7.20 -15.43 -3.77
CA THR A 385 -6.13 -14.43 -3.74
C THR A 385 -5.89 -14.10 -2.28
N HIS A 386 -4.93 -14.78 -1.65
CA HIS A 386 -4.37 -14.34 -0.38
C HIS A 386 -3.91 -12.90 -0.58
N LEU A 387 -4.43 -12.00 0.25
CA LEU A 387 -3.95 -10.63 0.38
C LEU A 387 -2.45 -10.70 0.72
N ASP A 388 -1.61 -10.62 -0.30
CA ASP A 388 -0.20 -10.34 -0.13
C ASP A 388 -0.10 -8.89 0.36
N LYS A 389 0.10 -8.75 1.64
CA LYS A 389 0.54 -7.53 2.30
C LYS A 389 1.73 -7.81 3.18
#